data_c5795c8477405e7f6023e384245a579c
#
_entry.id   c5795c8477405e7f6023e384245a579c
#
_cell.length_a   1.000
_cell.length_b   1.000
_cell.length_c   1.000
_cell.angle_alpha   90.00
_cell.angle_beta   90.00
_cell.angle_gamma   90.00
#
_symmetry.space_group_name_H-M   'P 1'
#
loop_
_entity.id
_entity.type
_entity.pdbx_description
1 polymer ?
#
loop_
_entity_poly.entity_id
_entity_poly.type
_entity_poly.pdbx_seq_one_letter_code
_entity_poly.pdbx_strand_id
1 'polypeptide(L)'
;KMQSKGTLGTTVSGIIAIFLVIVCLFYMSFSFVSSNYEAKADEYALKIAGAEGSESETYNKAYNQFLKSHGDSTVYLGYTLNEVRKWGVNLGLDLKGGMNVILQLEMPDVVRGMTHVAANDSVFEKALKFADEQVANHQSDDFVGSFLEEYSKLNPKANYAELFKDKVAKGDDVDAVRNKIKAEVKSLVETSATNVLRSRIDQFGVVSPNIQVLKDKDGQILLELPGVKDHDRV
;
A
#
# COMPACT_ATOMS: atom_id res chain seq x y z
N LYS A 1 -36.45 -22.87 42.15
CA LYS A 1 -35.61 -21.61 42.04
C LYS A 1 -34.51 -21.71 40.98
N MET A 2 -34.68 -22.51 39.91
CA MET A 2 -33.65 -22.73 38.88
C MET A 2 -34.03 -22.30 37.45
N GLN A 3 -35.21 -21.65 37.23
CA GLN A 3 -35.68 -21.27 35.89
C GLN A 3 -35.37 -19.82 35.47
N SER A 4 -34.87 -18.96 36.39
CA SER A 4 -34.70 -17.54 36.09
C SER A 4 -33.37 -17.17 35.41
N LYS A 5 -32.35 -18.03 35.46
CA LYS A 5 -31.05 -17.74 34.86
C LYS A 5 -31.00 -18.03 33.34
N GLY A 6 -31.80 -18.94 32.83
CA GLY A 6 -31.85 -19.29 31.41
C GLY A 6 -32.53 -18.22 30.56
N THR A 7 -33.59 -17.63 31.05
CA THR A 7 -34.36 -16.57 30.37
C THR A 7 -33.61 -15.25 30.29
N LEU A 8 -32.84 -14.89 31.30
CA LEU A 8 -32.02 -13.66 31.28
C LEU A 8 -30.89 -13.76 30.24
N GLY A 9 -30.24 -14.91 30.12
CA GLY A 9 -29.19 -15.15 29.13
C GLY A 9 -29.73 -15.08 27.70
N THR A 10 -30.89 -15.67 27.44
CA THR A 10 -31.51 -15.64 26.10
C THR A 10 -32.02 -14.24 25.71
N THR A 11 -32.55 -13.45 26.64
CA THR A 11 -32.97 -12.08 26.37
C THR A 11 -31.78 -11.17 26.12
N VAL A 12 -30.69 -11.26 26.89
CA VAL A 12 -29.46 -10.49 26.66
C VAL A 12 -28.84 -10.84 25.31
N SER A 13 -28.73 -12.12 24.98
CA SER A 13 -28.23 -12.60 23.68
C SER A 13 -29.12 -12.09 22.52
N GLY A 14 -30.42 -12.06 22.68
CA GLY A 14 -31.35 -11.52 21.69
C GLY A 14 -31.17 -10.00 21.48
N ILE A 15 -30.99 -9.23 22.54
CA ILE A 15 -30.71 -7.78 22.45
C ILE A 15 -29.41 -7.52 21.71
N ILE A 16 -28.35 -8.27 22.03
CA ILE A 16 -27.03 -8.16 21.36
C ILE A 16 -27.18 -8.50 19.88
N ALA A 17 -27.93 -9.55 19.52
CA ALA A 17 -28.16 -9.94 18.13
C ALA A 17 -28.89 -8.84 17.36
N ILE A 18 -29.95 -8.27 17.94
CA ILE A 18 -30.69 -7.15 17.30
C ILE A 18 -29.77 -5.94 17.13
N PHE A 19 -28.99 -5.60 18.13
CA PHE A 19 -28.04 -4.48 18.03
C PHE A 19 -27.02 -4.69 16.93
N LEU A 20 -26.46 -5.90 16.80
CA LEU A 20 -25.53 -6.23 15.70
C LEU A 20 -26.19 -6.11 14.33
N VAL A 21 -27.44 -6.55 14.19
CA VAL A 21 -28.19 -6.39 12.93
C VAL A 21 -28.37 -4.92 12.58
N ILE A 22 -28.73 -4.08 13.55
CA ILE A 22 -28.87 -2.63 13.33
C ILE A 22 -27.55 -2.02 12.90
N VAL A 23 -26.43 -2.39 13.53
CA VAL A 23 -25.10 -1.91 13.16
C VAL A 23 -24.74 -2.36 11.73
N CYS A 24 -24.99 -3.62 11.38
CA CYS A 24 -24.77 -4.10 10.01
C CYS A 24 -25.59 -3.33 8.97
N LEU A 25 -26.89 -3.12 9.23
CA LEU A 25 -27.77 -2.35 8.33
C LEU A 25 -27.30 -0.90 8.20
N PHE A 26 -26.81 -0.31 9.28
CA PHE A 26 -26.26 1.04 9.27
C PHE A 26 -25.01 1.12 8.34
N TYR A 27 -24.04 0.20 8.46
CA TYR A 27 -22.90 0.17 7.55
C TYR A 27 -23.28 -0.15 6.10
N MET A 28 -24.23 -1.04 5.88
CA MET A 28 -24.72 -1.33 4.53
C MET A 28 -25.38 -0.11 3.87
N SER A 29 -25.98 0.80 4.65
CA SER A 29 -26.58 2.02 4.10
C SER A 29 -25.55 2.95 3.46
N PHE A 30 -24.33 3.04 4.00
CA PHE A 30 -23.23 3.79 3.39
C PHE A 30 -22.83 3.20 2.02
N SER A 31 -22.77 1.87 1.90
CA SER A 31 -22.48 1.21 0.62
C SER A 31 -23.55 1.50 -0.42
N PHE A 32 -24.81 1.51 -0.03
CA PHE A 32 -25.90 1.82 -0.94
C PHE A 32 -25.83 3.27 -1.47
N VAL A 33 -25.54 4.22 -0.60
CA VAL A 33 -25.35 5.63 -0.99
C VAL A 33 -24.13 5.80 -1.88
N SER A 34 -22.99 5.17 -1.54
CA SER A 34 -21.77 5.16 -2.36
C SER A 34 -22.05 4.64 -3.77
N SER A 35 -22.69 3.47 -3.87
CA SER A 35 -23.02 2.84 -5.15
C SER A 35 -23.93 3.72 -6.01
N ASN A 36 -24.88 4.43 -5.41
CA ASN A 36 -25.76 5.36 -6.14
C ASN A 36 -24.98 6.53 -6.74
N TYR A 37 -24.00 7.08 -6.00
CA TYR A 37 -23.15 8.16 -6.53
C TYR A 37 -22.16 7.65 -7.58
N GLU A 38 -21.63 6.43 -7.42
CA GLU A 38 -20.80 5.78 -8.44
C GLU A 38 -21.60 5.56 -9.73
N ALA A 39 -22.85 5.13 -9.66
CA ALA A 39 -23.75 5.00 -10.82
C ALA A 39 -24.04 6.34 -11.51
N LYS A 40 -24.22 7.43 -10.75
CA LYS A 40 -24.36 8.77 -11.33
C LYS A 40 -23.08 9.26 -12.01
N ALA A 41 -21.92 8.95 -11.43
CA ALA A 41 -20.64 9.26 -12.03
C ALA A 41 -20.43 8.49 -13.34
N ASP A 42 -20.85 7.21 -13.37
CA ASP A 42 -20.81 6.36 -14.56
C ASP A 42 -21.71 6.94 -15.67
N GLU A 43 -22.95 7.28 -15.36
CA GLU A 43 -23.89 7.90 -16.30
C GLU A 43 -23.33 9.23 -16.86
N TYR A 44 -22.77 10.07 -15.99
CA TYR A 44 -22.16 11.33 -16.38
C TYR A 44 -20.97 11.12 -17.31
N ALA A 45 -20.10 10.17 -16.96
CA ALA A 45 -18.90 9.85 -17.73
C ALA A 45 -19.25 9.25 -19.11
N LEU A 46 -20.25 8.38 -19.19
CA LEU A 46 -20.74 7.82 -20.44
C LEU A 46 -21.35 8.88 -21.35
N LYS A 47 -22.05 9.87 -20.80
CA LYS A 47 -22.57 11.00 -21.59
C LYS A 47 -21.45 11.85 -22.22
N ILE A 48 -20.32 12.01 -21.53
CA ILE A 48 -19.18 12.78 -22.02
C ILE A 48 -18.35 11.96 -23.01
N ALA A 49 -18.09 10.70 -22.70
CA ALA A 49 -17.33 9.80 -23.57
C ALA A 49 -18.07 9.44 -24.87
N GLY A 50 -19.40 9.42 -24.85
CA GLY A 50 -20.21 9.17 -26.03
C GLY A 50 -19.87 7.85 -26.71
N ALA A 51 -19.44 7.91 -27.97
CA ALA A 51 -19.09 6.74 -28.79
C ALA A 51 -17.77 6.05 -28.37
N GLU A 52 -16.90 6.69 -27.60
CA GLU A 52 -15.63 6.12 -27.13
C GLU A 52 -15.81 5.03 -26.06
N GLY A 53 -16.96 5.05 -25.36
CA GLY A 53 -17.32 4.03 -24.39
C GLY A 53 -16.65 4.15 -23.03
N SER A 54 -16.89 3.16 -22.17
CA SER A 54 -16.46 3.16 -20.78
C SER A 54 -14.96 2.85 -20.55
N GLU A 55 -14.23 2.47 -21.57
CA GLU A 55 -12.79 2.19 -21.49
C GLU A 55 -11.93 3.36 -21.96
N SER A 56 -12.54 4.46 -22.42
CA SER A 56 -11.81 5.61 -22.91
C SER A 56 -11.21 6.49 -21.80
N GLU A 57 -10.12 7.17 -22.14
CA GLU A 57 -9.51 8.15 -21.23
C GLU A 57 -10.49 9.30 -20.91
N THR A 58 -11.33 9.67 -21.87
CA THR A 58 -12.38 10.70 -21.71
C THR A 58 -13.37 10.27 -20.63
N TYR A 59 -13.83 9.02 -20.66
CA TYR A 59 -14.71 8.46 -19.63
C TYR A 59 -14.05 8.50 -18.26
N ASN A 60 -12.82 8.00 -18.14
CA ASN A 60 -12.10 7.93 -16.87
C ASN A 60 -11.86 9.33 -16.26
N LYS A 61 -11.52 10.32 -17.09
CA LYS A 61 -11.39 11.71 -16.66
C LYS A 61 -12.70 12.27 -16.14
N ALA A 62 -13.78 12.08 -16.89
CA ALA A 62 -15.11 12.59 -16.53
C ALA A 62 -15.64 11.92 -15.25
N TYR A 63 -15.48 10.61 -15.10
CA TYR A 63 -15.84 9.85 -13.91
C TYR A 63 -15.15 10.36 -12.65
N ASN A 64 -13.82 10.48 -12.71
CA ASN A 64 -13.02 10.97 -11.60
C ASN A 64 -13.30 12.44 -11.29
N GLN A 65 -13.53 13.27 -12.31
CA GLN A 65 -13.89 14.66 -12.12
C GLN A 65 -15.24 14.79 -11.40
N PHE A 66 -16.24 13.99 -11.76
CA PHE A 66 -17.55 13.97 -11.09
C PHE A 66 -17.38 13.61 -9.60
N LEU A 67 -16.68 12.53 -9.29
CA LEU A 67 -16.47 12.10 -7.91
C LEU A 67 -15.67 13.12 -7.09
N LYS A 68 -14.66 13.75 -7.70
CA LYS A 68 -13.86 14.79 -7.03
C LYS A 68 -14.69 16.06 -6.77
N SER A 69 -15.51 16.48 -7.72
CA SER A 69 -16.35 17.68 -7.55
C SER A 69 -17.45 17.52 -6.51
N HIS A 70 -17.90 16.28 -6.25
CA HIS A 70 -18.92 15.95 -5.25
C HIS A 70 -18.31 15.38 -3.96
N GLY A 71 -17.01 15.17 -3.91
CA GLY A 71 -16.31 14.50 -2.81
C GLY A 71 -16.56 15.14 -1.44
N ASP A 72 -16.54 16.46 -1.38
CA ASP A 72 -16.72 17.23 -0.15
C ASP A 72 -18.19 17.63 0.09
N SER A 73 -19.12 17.25 -0.81
CA SER A 73 -20.53 17.50 -0.65
C SER A 73 -21.13 16.56 0.40
N THR A 74 -21.92 17.09 1.32
CA THR A 74 -22.65 16.31 2.31
C THR A 74 -23.78 15.54 1.61
N VAL A 75 -23.73 14.21 1.66
CA VAL A 75 -24.63 13.34 0.88
C VAL A 75 -25.50 12.42 1.74
N TYR A 76 -25.07 12.10 2.96
CA TYR A 76 -25.77 11.18 3.83
C TYR A 76 -25.51 11.44 5.31
N LEU A 77 -26.54 11.64 6.13
CA LEU A 77 -26.49 11.82 7.60
C LEU A 77 -25.40 12.81 8.09
N GLY A 78 -25.09 13.84 7.31
CA GLY A 78 -24.04 14.81 7.64
C GLY A 78 -22.64 14.41 7.15
N TYR A 79 -22.47 13.23 6.57
CA TYR A 79 -21.22 12.77 6.01
C TYR A 79 -21.03 13.21 4.56
N THR A 80 -19.81 13.54 4.20
CA THR A 80 -19.42 13.86 2.82
C THR A 80 -19.37 12.60 1.97
N LEU A 81 -19.38 12.74 0.63
CA LEU A 81 -19.24 11.59 -0.27
C LEU A 81 -17.93 10.82 -0.03
N ASN A 82 -16.84 11.53 0.21
CA ASN A 82 -15.54 10.90 0.51
C ASN A 82 -15.61 10.06 1.79
N GLU A 83 -16.27 10.54 2.83
CA GLU A 83 -16.48 9.79 4.07
C GLU A 83 -17.39 8.60 3.87
N VAL A 84 -18.52 8.78 3.16
CA VAL A 84 -19.47 7.70 2.84
C VAL A 84 -18.77 6.58 2.07
N ARG A 85 -17.94 6.91 1.08
CA ARG A 85 -17.14 5.95 0.31
C ARG A 85 -16.11 5.22 1.18
N LYS A 86 -15.53 5.90 2.16
CA LYS A 86 -14.58 5.32 3.11
C LYS A 86 -15.21 4.37 4.12
N TRP A 87 -16.43 4.68 4.59
CA TRP A 87 -17.17 3.89 5.57
C TRP A 87 -18.01 2.76 4.95
N GLY A 88 -18.29 2.84 3.66
CA GLY A 88 -18.97 1.77 2.92
C GLY A 88 -18.19 0.46 2.91
N VAL A 89 -18.88 -0.63 2.61
CA VAL A 89 -18.25 -1.94 2.43
C VAL A 89 -17.39 -1.90 1.16
N ASN A 90 -16.08 -1.95 1.35
CA ASN A 90 -15.14 -1.96 0.25
C ASN A 90 -15.05 -3.37 -0.33
N LEU A 91 -15.51 -3.50 -1.55
CA LEU A 91 -15.39 -4.72 -2.33
C LEU A 91 -13.95 -4.80 -2.87
N GLY A 92 -13.28 -5.95 -2.63
CA GLY A 92 -11.94 -6.19 -3.16
C GLY A 92 -11.89 -6.31 -4.68
N LEU A 93 -10.70 -6.55 -5.21
CA LEU A 93 -10.41 -6.74 -6.64
C LEU A 93 -11.33 -7.78 -7.31
N ASP A 94 -11.63 -8.88 -6.61
CA ASP A 94 -12.44 -9.99 -7.14
C ASP A 94 -13.89 -9.57 -7.47
N LEU A 95 -14.41 -8.56 -6.79
CA LEU A 95 -15.81 -8.13 -6.93
C LEU A 95 -15.97 -6.80 -7.69
N LYS A 96 -15.00 -5.89 -7.58
CA LYS A 96 -15.03 -4.59 -8.30
C LYS A 96 -14.18 -4.58 -9.57
N GLY A 97 -13.34 -5.61 -9.77
CA GLY A 97 -12.25 -5.53 -10.73
C GLY A 97 -11.20 -4.51 -10.28
N GLY A 98 -10.21 -4.25 -11.09
CA GLY A 98 -9.14 -3.32 -10.80
C GLY A 98 -7.80 -3.88 -11.21
N MET A 99 -6.72 -3.30 -10.68
CA MET A 99 -5.36 -3.73 -10.99
C MET A 99 -4.57 -4.10 -9.75
N ASN A 100 -3.63 -5.00 -9.96
CA ASN A 100 -2.66 -5.42 -8.98
C ASN A 100 -1.27 -5.12 -9.55
N VAL A 101 -0.48 -4.34 -8.84
CA VAL A 101 0.86 -3.90 -9.27
C VAL A 101 1.86 -4.26 -8.18
N ILE A 102 2.98 -4.84 -8.58
CA ILE A 102 4.14 -5.01 -7.70
C ILE A 102 5.14 -3.91 -8.05
N LEU A 103 5.39 -3.03 -7.09
CA LEU A 103 6.40 -1.99 -7.18
C LEU A 103 7.69 -2.49 -6.53
N GLN A 104 8.82 -2.25 -7.17
CA GLN A 104 10.15 -2.52 -6.64
C GLN A 104 10.86 -1.21 -6.38
N LEU A 105 11.36 -1.03 -5.16
CA LEU A 105 12.27 0.09 -4.87
C LEU A 105 13.63 -0.18 -5.52
N GLU A 106 14.26 0.90 -5.98
CA GLU A 106 15.66 0.91 -6.41
C GLU A 106 16.57 0.68 -5.21
N MET A 107 16.82 -0.60 -4.89
CA MET A 107 17.57 -1.01 -3.70
C MET A 107 18.99 -0.42 -3.63
N PRO A 108 19.73 -0.29 -4.75
CA PRO A 108 21.01 0.42 -4.75
C PRO A 108 20.90 1.85 -4.18
N ASP A 109 19.88 2.60 -4.57
CA ASP A 109 19.69 3.98 -4.10
C ASP A 109 19.23 4.04 -2.65
N VAL A 110 18.44 3.08 -2.20
CA VAL A 110 18.02 2.96 -0.80
C VAL A 110 19.25 2.72 0.08
N VAL A 111 20.10 1.76 -0.27
CA VAL A 111 21.31 1.45 0.50
C VAL A 111 22.30 2.62 0.44
N ARG A 112 22.48 3.25 -0.73
CA ARG A 112 23.32 4.46 -0.88
C ARG A 112 22.86 5.59 0.03
N GLY A 113 21.54 5.80 0.14
CA GLY A 113 20.96 6.81 1.02
C GLY A 113 21.14 6.55 2.51
N MET A 114 21.44 5.29 2.90
CA MET A 114 21.73 4.90 4.29
C MET A 114 23.21 5.01 4.65
N THR A 115 24.07 5.25 3.68
CA THR A 115 25.52 5.28 3.86
C THR A 115 26.05 6.71 3.75
N HIS A 116 27.25 6.91 4.27
CA HIS A 116 28.00 8.16 4.15
C HIS A 116 29.24 8.02 3.27
N VAL A 117 29.19 7.09 2.33
CA VAL A 117 30.28 6.87 1.38
C VAL A 117 30.35 8.03 0.40
N ALA A 118 31.56 8.46 0.07
CA ALA A 118 31.75 9.41 -1.01
C ALA A 118 31.20 8.81 -2.31
N ALA A 119 30.54 9.65 -3.11
CA ALA A 119 29.84 9.24 -4.33
C ALA A 119 30.70 8.50 -5.38
N ASN A 120 32.00 8.32 -5.12
CA ASN A 120 32.98 7.71 -6.02
C ASN A 120 33.77 6.53 -5.37
N ASP A 121 33.25 5.91 -4.30
CA ASP A 121 33.89 4.69 -3.78
C ASP A 121 33.65 3.51 -4.72
N SER A 122 34.68 3.16 -5.49
CA SER A 122 34.60 2.12 -6.51
C SER A 122 34.32 0.72 -5.93
N VAL A 123 34.69 0.47 -4.67
CA VAL A 123 34.44 -0.80 -3.99
C VAL A 123 32.97 -0.90 -3.60
N PHE A 124 32.45 0.17 -3.06
CA PHE A 124 31.05 0.28 -2.70
C PHE A 124 30.11 0.11 -3.91
N GLU A 125 30.39 0.84 -5.00
CA GLU A 125 29.59 0.77 -6.23
C GLU A 125 29.65 -0.61 -6.91
N LYS A 126 30.80 -1.29 -6.86
CA LYS A 126 30.93 -2.67 -7.37
C LYS A 126 30.09 -3.65 -6.56
N ALA A 127 30.07 -3.51 -5.24
CA ALA A 127 29.26 -4.37 -4.38
C ALA A 127 27.75 -4.12 -4.58
N LEU A 128 27.32 -2.85 -4.74
CA LEU A 128 25.94 -2.53 -5.08
C LEU A 128 25.50 -3.14 -6.41
N LYS A 129 26.33 -2.97 -7.44
CA LYS A 129 26.05 -3.51 -8.77
C LYS A 129 25.97 -5.03 -8.77
N PHE A 130 26.87 -5.71 -8.05
CA PHE A 130 26.83 -7.16 -7.89
C PHE A 130 25.52 -7.61 -7.24
N ALA A 131 25.11 -6.96 -6.14
CA ALA A 131 23.86 -7.30 -5.46
C ALA A 131 22.63 -7.07 -6.36
N ASP A 132 22.62 -6.00 -7.13
CA ASP A 132 21.55 -5.68 -8.08
C ASP A 132 21.46 -6.75 -9.19
N GLU A 133 22.60 -7.16 -9.75
CA GLU A 133 22.67 -8.23 -10.75
C GLU A 133 22.21 -9.59 -10.18
N GLN A 134 22.51 -9.90 -8.92
CA GLN A 134 22.06 -11.14 -8.25
C GLN A 134 20.52 -11.17 -8.12
N VAL A 135 19.92 -10.05 -7.73
CA VAL A 135 18.45 -9.93 -7.61
C VAL A 135 17.79 -9.93 -8.99
N ALA A 136 18.33 -9.17 -9.95
CA ALA A 136 17.79 -9.10 -11.31
C ALA A 136 17.81 -10.47 -12.02
N ASN A 137 18.84 -11.29 -11.77
CA ASN A 137 18.98 -12.64 -12.32
C ASN A 137 18.26 -13.73 -11.48
N HIS A 138 17.46 -13.35 -10.47
CA HIS A 138 16.79 -14.28 -9.56
C HIS A 138 17.71 -15.28 -8.85
N GLN A 139 18.95 -14.90 -8.63
CA GLN A 139 19.95 -15.73 -7.90
C GLN A 139 19.89 -15.48 -6.40
N SER A 140 19.36 -14.34 -5.97
CA SER A 140 19.10 -13.99 -4.58
C SER A 140 17.88 -13.07 -4.48
N ASP A 141 17.04 -13.30 -3.47
CA ASP A 141 15.97 -12.35 -3.09
C ASP A 141 16.44 -11.39 -1.97
N ASP A 142 17.69 -11.52 -1.53
CA ASP A 142 18.31 -10.78 -0.44
C ASP A 142 19.37 -9.80 -0.96
N PHE A 143 18.93 -8.61 -1.33
CA PHE A 143 19.82 -7.55 -1.81
C PHE A 143 20.87 -7.15 -0.76
N VAL A 144 20.41 -6.90 0.47
CA VAL A 144 21.28 -6.43 1.56
C VAL A 144 22.33 -7.48 1.92
N GLY A 145 21.95 -8.76 1.97
CA GLY A 145 22.86 -9.86 2.21
C GLY A 145 23.91 -9.97 1.11
N SER A 146 23.50 -9.99 -0.15
CA SER A 146 24.40 -10.07 -1.32
C SER A 146 25.37 -8.89 -1.38
N PHE A 147 24.88 -7.67 -1.07
CA PHE A 147 25.72 -6.49 -0.98
C PHE A 147 26.79 -6.61 0.10
N LEU A 148 26.41 -6.97 1.34
CA LEU A 148 27.35 -7.07 2.45
C LEU A 148 28.38 -8.18 2.25
N GLU A 149 27.96 -9.30 1.68
CA GLU A 149 28.85 -10.43 1.33
C GLU A 149 29.93 -10.00 0.33
N GLU A 150 29.52 -9.36 -0.75
CA GLU A 150 30.48 -8.90 -1.77
C GLU A 150 31.34 -7.74 -1.24
N TYR A 151 30.75 -6.80 -0.52
CA TYR A 151 31.50 -5.70 0.08
C TYR A 151 32.57 -6.20 1.08
N SER A 152 32.26 -7.24 1.88
CA SER A 152 33.21 -7.85 2.79
C SER A 152 34.36 -8.55 2.07
N LYS A 153 34.13 -9.17 0.91
CA LYS A 153 35.14 -9.77 0.07
C LYS A 153 36.09 -8.74 -0.53
N LEU A 154 35.51 -7.65 -1.03
CA LEU A 154 36.29 -6.56 -1.66
C LEU A 154 37.02 -5.68 -0.63
N ASN A 155 36.47 -5.55 0.57
CA ASN A 155 37.06 -4.78 1.67
C ASN A 155 37.02 -5.56 3.00
N PRO A 156 37.95 -6.52 3.24
CA PRO A 156 37.93 -7.34 4.45
C PRO A 156 38.13 -6.57 5.77
N LYS A 157 38.59 -5.32 5.70
CA LYS A 157 38.76 -4.43 6.86
C LYS A 157 37.68 -3.35 6.95
N ALA A 158 36.56 -3.57 6.30
CA ALA A 158 35.44 -2.60 6.30
C ALA A 158 34.99 -2.28 7.71
N ASN A 159 34.84 -0.98 7.99
CA ASN A 159 34.21 -0.50 9.22
C ASN A 159 32.73 -0.19 8.93
N TYR A 160 31.88 -1.15 9.22
CA TYR A 160 30.43 -0.98 8.96
C TYR A 160 29.79 0.13 9.79
N ALA A 161 30.34 0.44 10.97
CA ALA A 161 29.86 1.55 11.78
C ALA A 161 30.15 2.93 11.17
N GLU A 162 31.24 3.04 10.39
CA GLU A 162 31.51 4.23 9.59
C GLU A 162 30.69 4.26 8.31
N LEU A 163 30.49 3.10 7.69
CA LEU A 163 29.72 2.96 6.45
C LEU A 163 28.24 3.35 6.67
N PHE A 164 27.62 2.77 7.67
CA PHE A 164 26.17 2.93 7.93
C PHE A 164 25.85 3.81 9.15
N LYS A 165 26.64 4.79 9.46
CA LYS A 165 26.46 5.78 10.53
C LYS A 165 25.21 5.61 11.39
N ASP A 166 25.34 5.64 12.71
CA ASP A 166 24.25 5.63 13.70
C ASP A 166 23.25 4.45 13.62
N LYS A 167 23.30 3.66 12.54
CA LYS A 167 22.43 2.48 12.35
C LYS A 167 23.10 1.18 12.78
N VAL A 168 24.44 1.17 12.81
CA VAL A 168 25.26 0.00 13.13
C VAL A 168 26.26 0.36 14.23
N ALA A 169 26.40 -0.49 15.24
CA ALA A 169 27.32 -0.27 16.34
C ALA A 169 28.75 -0.74 15.98
N LYS A 170 29.74 -0.14 16.64
CA LYS A 170 31.12 -0.66 16.56
C LYS A 170 31.20 -2.07 17.14
N GLY A 171 31.69 -3.02 16.33
CA GLY A 171 31.85 -4.41 16.75
C GLY A 171 30.69 -5.33 16.35
N ASP A 172 29.66 -4.81 15.66
CA ASP A 172 28.66 -5.68 15.02
C ASP A 172 29.34 -6.56 13.97
N ASP A 173 29.03 -7.84 13.99
CA ASP A 173 29.42 -8.77 12.93
C ASP A 173 28.53 -8.54 11.66
N VAL A 174 28.89 -9.18 10.56
CA VAL A 174 28.21 -9.02 9.27
C VAL A 174 26.72 -9.39 9.36
N ASP A 175 26.37 -10.41 10.16
CA ASP A 175 24.99 -10.86 10.32
C ASP A 175 24.16 -9.87 11.15
N ALA A 176 24.75 -9.29 12.19
CA ALA A 176 24.10 -8.22 12.97
C ALA A 176 23.88 -6.96 12.11
N VAL A 177 24.87 -6.58 11.29
CA VAL A 177 24.77 -5.48 10.32
C VAL A 177 23.65 -5.76 9.33
N ARG A 178 23.62 -6.96 8.72
CA ARG A 178 22.59 -7.39 7.78
C ARG A 178 21.17 -7.25 8.38
N ASN A 179 20.96 -7.77 9.58
CA ASN A 179 19.65 -7.72 10.23
C ASN A 179 19.22 -6.28 10.54
N LYS A 180 20.14 -5.43 11.00
CA LYS A 180 19.86 -4.02 11.28
C LYS A 180 19.52 -3.23 10.01
N ILE A 181 20.31 -3.41 8.96
CA ILE A 181 20.05 -2.73 7.68
C ILE A 181 18.74 -3.21 7.03
N LYS A 182 18.45 -4.52 7.08
CA LYS A 182 17.15 -5.04 6.63
C LYS A 182 15.97 -4.46 7.41
N ALA A 183 16.09 -4.35 8.73
CA ALA A 183 15.07 -3.74 9.56
C ALA A 183 14.84 -2.26 9.19
N GLU A 184 15.92 -1.53 8.91
CA GLU A 184 15.86 -0.13 8.49
C GLU A 184 15.24 0.03 7.10
N VAL A 185 15.63 -0.81 6.12
CA VAL A 185 15.00 -0.86 4.79
C VAL A 185 13.51 -1.10 4.94
N LYS A 186 13.13 -2.10 5.72
CA LYS A 186 11.72 -2.42 5.96
C LYS A 186 10.96 -1.22 6.57
N SER A 187 11.52 -0.58 7.59
CA SER A 187 10.93 0.60 8.22
C SER A 187 10.75 1.75 7.22
N LEU A 188 11.74 1.97 6.36
CA LEU A 188 11.70 3.00 5.33
C LEU A 188 10.60 2.72 4.29
N VAL A 189 10.46 1.46 3.87
CA VAL A 189 9.42 1.03 2.94
C VAL A 189 8.04 1.17 3.57
N GLU A 190 7.86 0.67 4.80
CA GLU A 190 6.58 0.71 5.52
C GLU A 190 6.10 2.13 5.83
N THR A 191 7.01 3.04 6.12
CA THR A 191 6.66 4.41 6.50
C THR A 191 6.70 5.38 5.33
N SER A 192 7.85 5.58 4.71
CA SER A 192 8.04 6.64 3.71
C SER A 192 7.41 6.27 2.37
N ALA A 193 7.74 5.08 1.82
CA ALA A 193 7.23 4.69 0.51
C ALA A 193 5.71 4.49 0.53
N THR A 194 5.19 3.81 1.57
CA THR A 194 3.74 3.59 1.71
C THR A 194 2.96 4.89 1.87
N ASN A 195 3.47 5.86 2.66
CA ASN A 195 2.81 7.16 2.82
C ASN A 195 2.81 7.98 1.53
N VAL A 196 3.91 7.98 0.78
CA VAL A 196 4.00 8.65 -0.52
C VAL A 196 3.04 8.02 -1.53
N LEU A 197 3.02 6.69 -1.61
CA LEU A 197 2.10 5.96 -2.49
C LEU A 197 0.65 6.25 -2.13
N ARG A 198 0.30 6.16 -0.85
CA ARG A 198 -1.06 6.44 -0.38
C ARG A 198 -1.48 7.87 -0.76
N SER A 199 -0.64 8.86 -0.50
CA SER A 199 -0.94 10.26 -0.85
C SER A 199 -1.15 10.47 -2.35
N ARG A 200 -0.37 9.78 -3.20
CA ARG A 200 -0.55 9.85 -4.66
C ARG A 200 -1.84 9.15 -5.11
N ILE A 201 -2.11 7.95 -4.58
CA ILE A 201 -3.29 7.17 -4.93
C ILE A 201 -4.58 7.88 -4.50
N ASP A 202 -4.58 8.52 -3.33
CA ASP A 202 -5.71 9.33 -2.87
C ASP A 202 -6.01 10.50 -3.83
N GLN A 203 -4.98 11.08 -4.47
CA GLN A 203 -5.17 12.11 -5.50
C GLN A 203 -5.84 11.59 -6.78
N PHE A 204 -5.69 10.29 -7.09
CA PHE A 204 -6.39 9.64 -8.20
C PHE A 204 -7.83 9.26 -7.87
N GLY A 205 -8.26 9.42 -6.62
CA GLY A 205 -9.62 9.12 -6.19
C GLY A 205 -9.93 7.63 -6.03
N VAL A 206 -8.89 6.78 -5.94
CA VAL A 206 -9.04 5.35 -5.67
C VAL A 206 -9.46 5.16 -4.21
N VAL A 207 -10.59 4.49 -4.00
CA VAL A 207 -11.11 4.23 -2.66
C VAL A 207 -10.55 2.93 -2.14
N SER A 208 -9.95 3.00 -0.95
CA SER A 208 -9.45 1.84 -0.22
C SER A 208 -8.39 1.02 -0.97
N PRO A 209 -7.28 1.64 -1.41
CA PRO A 209 -6.16 0.89 -1.95
C PRO A 209 -5.59 -0.01 -0.86
N ASN A 210 -5.22 -1.23 -1.24
CA ASN A 210 -4.48 -2.13 -0.36
C ASN A 210 -2.99 -2.02 -0.70
N ILE A 211 -2.19 -1.57 0.26
CA ILE A 211 -0.75 -1.40 0.11
C ILE A 211 -0.08 -2.32 1.12
N GLN A 212 0.63 -3.32 0.64
CA GLN A 212 1.30 -4.31 1.47
C GLN A 212 2.78 -4.40 1.12
N VAL A 213 3.64 -4.32 2.12
CA VAL A 213 5.07 -4.59 1.96
C VAL A 213 5.28 -6.10 1.98
N LEU A 214 5.89 -6.64 0.93
CA LEU A 214 6.20 -8.06 0.84
C LEU A 214 7.38 -8.40 1.77
N LYS A 215 7.18 -9.42 2.62
CA LYS A 215 8.17 -9.77 3.65
C LYS A 215 9.35 -10.57 3.13
N ASP A 216 9.12 -11.30 2.03
CA ASP A 216 10.06 -12.28 1.50
C ASP A 216 11.04 -11.66 0.48
N LYS A 217 10.79 -10.41 0.06
CA LYS A 217 11.60 -9.70 -0.93
C LYS A 217 11.90 -8.29 -0.48
N ASP A 218 13.18 -7.94 -0.47
CA ASP A 218 13.62 -6.62 -0.04
C ASP A 218 13.07 -5.52 -0.99
N GLY A 219 12.36 -4.56 -0.42
CA GLY A 219 11.89 -3.37 -1.16
C GLY A 219 10.70 -3.57 -2.10
N GLN A 220 9.99 -4.70 -2.03
CA GLN A 220 8.78 -4.90 -2.84
C GLN A 220 7.51 -4.50 -2.11
N ILE A 221 6.64 -3.81 -2.84
CA ILE A 221 5.33 -3.35 -2.37
C ILE A 221 4.27 -3.88 -3.32
N LEU A 222 3.33 -4.65 -2.77
CA LEU A 222 2.12 -5.04 -3.46
C LEU A 222 1.10 -3.91 -3.34
N LEU A 223 0.58 -3.46 -4.46
CA LEU A 223 -0.42 -2.42 -4.57
C LEU A 223 -1.65 -2.96 -5.28
N GLU A 224 -2.76 -3.02 -4.57
CA GLU A 224 -4.04 -3.40 -5.14
C GLU A 224 -4.94 -2.17 -5.22
N LEU A 225 -5.45 -1.90 -6.42
CA LEU A 225 -6.26 -0.73 -6.74
C LEU A 225 -7.65 -1.17 -7.21
N PRO A 226 -8.60 -1.39 -6.30
CA PRO A 226 -9.94 -1.81 -6.69
C PRO A 226 -10.66 -0.72 -7.49
N GLY A 227 -11.35 -1.14 -8.57
CA GLY A 227 -12.17 -0.25 -9.37
C GLY A 227 -11.41 0.67 -10.33
N VAL A 228 -10.10 0.53 -10.46
CA VAL A 228 -9.31 1.24 -11.47
C VAL A 228 -9.46 0.53 -12.80
N LYS A 229 -10.01 1.24 -13.78
CA LYS A 229 -10.22 0.72 -15.15
C LYS A 229 -9.10 1.13 -16.11
N ASP A 230 -8.39 2.20 -15.80
CA ASP A 230 -7.34 2.76 -16.66
C ASP A 230 -5.96 2.36 -16.11
N HIS A 231 -5.33 1.39 -16.80
CA HIS A 231 -4.06 0.82 -16.40
C HIS A 231 -2.86 1.72 -16.74
N ASP A 232 -3.01 2.59 -17.75
CA ASP A 232 -1.92 3.42 -18.27
C ASP A 232 -1.69 4.69 -17.44
N ARG A 233 -2.59 4.97 -16.51
CA ARG A 233 -2.60 6.22 -15.74
C ARG A 233 -2.02 6.08 -14.32
N VAL A 234 -1.80 4.89 -13.86
CA VAL A 234 -1.29 4.56 -12.52
C VAL A 234 0.16 4.16 -12.60
#